data_098e92c886108e5a3a23fd150e547024
#
_entry.id   098e92c886108e5a3a23fd150e547024
#
_cell.length_a   1.000
_cell.length_b   1.000
_cell.length_c   1.000
_cell.angle_alpha   90.00
_cell.angle_beta   90.00
_cell.angle_gamma   90.00
#
_symmetry.space_group_name_H-M   'P 1'
#
loop_
_entity.id
_entity.type
_entity.pdbx_description
1 polymer ?
#
loop_
_entity_poly.entity_id
_entity_poly.type
_entity_poly.pdbx_seq_one_letter_code
_entity_poly.pdbx_strand_id
1 'polypeptide(L)'
;MSAPSAGGASRDGYGSALLRLASDPRVVVLEADLGKSTKSCLFREANPERTVSLGIAEQNMILVGAGMASSGKIPFASTFAIFTERGFEQVRNGVARPGLVVHLCGSHGGIHTGTDGSSAQSIEDLALYRTIP
;
A
#
# COMPACT_ATOMS: atom_id res chain seq x y z
N MET A 1 12.91 -21.05 -4.90
CA MET A 1 12.65 -19.80 -4.14
C MET A 1 12.75 -20.13 -2.66
N SER A 2 13.78 -19.62 -1.96
CA SER A 2 13.95 -19.83 -0.52
C SER A 2 12.83 -19.12 0.25
N ALA A 3 12.29 -19.79 1.27
CA ALA A 3 11.38 -19.16 2.23
C ALA A 3 12.07 -17.93 2.87
N PRO A 4 11.33 -16.86 3.20
CA PRO A 4 11.92 -15.75 3.93
C PRO A 4 12.51 -16.26 5.23
N SER A 5 13.75 -15.84 5.53
CA SER A 5 14.41 -16.19 6.78
C SER A 5 13.53 -15.74 7.96
N ALA A 6 13.40 -16.59 8.97
CA ALA A 6 12.74 -16.24 10.21
C ALA A 6 13.40 -14.96 10.78
N GLY A 7 12.66 -13.83 10.80
CA GLY A 7 13.17 -12.54 11.27
C GLY A 7 13.29 -11.43 10.20
N GLY A 8 12.80 -11.63 8.98
CA GLY A 8 12.74 -10.58 7.95
C GLY A 8 11.70 -9.49 8.27
N ALA A 9 11.94 -8.25 7.82
CA ALA A 9 10.98 -7.17 7.98
C ALA A 9 9.68 -7.47 7.19
N SER A 10 8.51 -7.08 7.74
CA SER A 10 7.21 -7.31 7.09
C SER A 10 7.13 -6.76 5.67
N ARG A 11 7.81 -5.64 5.39
CA ARG A 11 7.92 -5.06 4.05
C ARG A 11 8.61 -5.98 3.03
N ASP A 12 9.58 -6.79 3.46
CA ASP A 12 10.26 -7.75 2.57
C ASP A 12 9.31 -8.90 2.18
N GLY A 13 8.47 -9.33 3.14
CA GLY A 13 7.38 -10.27 2.89
C GLY A 13 6.35 -9.69 1.90
N TYR A 14 6.01 -8.41 2.05
CA TYR A 14 5.11 -7.71 1.13
C TYR A 14 5.66 -7.66 -0.30
N GLY A 15 6.91 -7.18 -0.48
CA GLY A 15 7.54 -7.15 -1.80
C GLY A 15 7.61 -8.53 -2.47
N SER A 16 7.95 -9.57 -1.69
CA SER A 16 7.96 -10.95 -2.19
C SER A 16 6.56 -11.45 -2.56
N ALA A 17 5.53 -11.05 -1.81
CA ALA A 17 4.13 -11.41 -2.11
C ALA A 17 3.67 -10.76 -3.42
N LEU A 18 3.98 -9.50 -3.66
CA LEU A 18 3.66 -8.80 -4.91
C LEU A 18 4.26 -9.52 -6.13
N LEU A 19 5.52 -9.96 -6.04
CA LEU A 19 6.14 -10.74 -7.12
C LEU A 19 5.42 -12.06 -7.40
N ARG A 20 4.95 -12.76 -6.36
CA ARG A 20 4.15 -13.99 -6.56
C ARG A 20 2.80 -13.70 -7.20
N LEU A 21 2.18 -12.58 -6.87
CA LEU A 21 0.89 -12.16 -7.43
C LEU A 21 1.01 -11.60 -8.85
N ALA A 22 2.22 -11.33 -9.32
CA ALA A 22 2.46 -10.77 -10.66
C ALA A 22 2.00 -11.67 -11.81
N SER A 23 1.74 -12.96 -11.55
CA SER A 23 1.15 -13.87 -12.55
C SER A 23 -0.29 -13.51 -12.92
N ASP A 24 -1.04 -12.82 -12.04
CA ASP A 24 -2.37 -12.31 -12.36
C ASP A 24 -2.24 -10.93 -13.04
N PRO A 25 -2.68 -10.79 -14.31
CA PRO A 25 -2.57 -9.53 -15.06
C PRO A 25 -3.48 -8.42 -14.53
N ARG A 26 -4.40 -8.72 -13.63
CA ARG A 26 -5.25 -7.73 -12.98
C ARG A 26 -4.53 -7.01 -11.85
N VAL A 27 -3.48 -7.61 -11.28
CA VAL A 27 -2.72 -7.00 -10.19
C VAL A 27 -1.98 -5.77 -10.68
N VAL A 28 -2.21 -4.65 -10.03
CA VAL A 28 -1.56 -3.36 -10.27
C VAL A 28 -1.04 -2.79 -8.94
N VAL A 29 0.08 -2.10 -8.98
CA VAL A 29 0.71 -1.54 -7.78
C VAL A 29 0.74 -0.03 -7.90
N LEU A 30 0.31 0.64 -6.84
CA LEU A 30 0.30 2.10 -6.71
C LEU A 30 1.23 2.49 -5.58
N GLU A 31 2.00 3.53 -5.78
CA GLU A 31 2.93 4.03 -4.77
C GLU A 31 2.95 5.56 -4.71
N ALA A 32 3.23 6.08 -3.51
CA ALA A 32 3.35 7.50 -3.22
C ALA A 32 4.81 7.84 -2.86
N ASP A 33 5.72 7.64 -3.83
CA ASP A 33 7.17 7.95 -3.75
C ASP A 33 7.95 7.19 -2.64
N LEU A 34 7.40 6.10 -2.12
CA LEU A 34 8.01 5.28 -1.07
C LEU A 34 8.29 3.83 -1.49
N GLY A 35 8.35 3.56 -2.81
CA GLY A 35 8.49 2.21 -3.33
C GLY A 35 9.70 1.44 -2.82
N LYS A 36 10.84 2.10 -2.58
CA LYS A 36 12.04 1.48 -1.98
C LYS A 36 11.81 1.07 -0.53
N SER A 37 11.16 1.94 0.24
CA SER A 37 10.89 1.71 1.67
C SER A 37 9.81 0.64 1.89
N THR A 38 8.77 0.63 1.08
CA THR A 38 7.68 -0.35 1.14
C THR A 38 8.00 -1.67 0.43
N LYS A 39 9.09 -1.71 -0.37
CA LYS A 39 9.50 -2.82 -1.24
C LYS A 39 8.55 -3.07 -2.44
N SER A 40 7.62 -2.17 -2.73
CA SER A 40 6.84 -2.21 -3.97
C SER A 40 7.70 -2.00 -5.22
N CYS A 41 8.90 -1.40 -5.07
CA CYS A 41 9.88 -1.30 -6.15
C CYS A 41 10.25 -2.64 -6.80
N LEU A 42 10.19 -3.76 -6.06
CA LEU A 42 10.44 -5.08 -6.62
C LEU A 42 9.42 -5.45 -7.71
N PHE A 43 8.14 -5.12 -7.46
CA PHE A 43 7.11 -5.32 -8.47
C PHE A 43 7.27 -4.37 -9.65
N ARG A 44 7.62 -3.10 -9.37
CA ARG A 44 7.87 -2.09 -10.42
C ARG A 44 9.01 -2.50 -11.37
N GLU A 45 10.10 -3.03 -10.83
CA GLU A 45 11.24 -3.49 -11.63
C GLU A 45 10.87 -4.66 -12.56
N ALA A 46 9.98 -5.54 -12.11
CA ALA A 46 9.51 -6.69 -12.87
C ALA A 46 8.31 -6.38 -13.79
N ASN A 47 7.48 -5.40 -13.44
CA ASN A 47 6.22 -5.08 -14.12
C ASN A 47 5.99 -3.55 -14.15
N PRO A 48 6.83 -2.79 -14.84
CA PRO A 48 6.74 -1.32 -14.86
C PRO A 48 5.42 -0.82 -15.43
N GLU A 49 4.83 -1.51 -16.40
CA GLU A 49 3.56 -1.17 -17.05
C GLU A 49 2.32 -1.34 -16.14
N ARG A 50 2.49 -2.04 -15.02
CA ARG A 50 1.44 -2.27 -14.01
C ARG A 50 1.74 -1.59 -12.68
N THR A 51 2.68 -0.67 -12.69
CA THR A 51 3.04 0.14 -11.53
C THR A 51 2.83 1.62 -11.84
N VAL A 52 2.12 2.30 -10.95
CA VAL A 52 1.85 3.74 -11.07
C VAL A 52 2.41 4.45 -9.86
N SER A 53 3.40 5.32 -10.08
CA SER A 53 3.89 6.24 -9.05
C SER A 53 3.13 7.56 -9.18
N LEU A 54 2.48 7.96 -8.09
CA LEU A 54 1.60 9.13 -8.06
C LEU A 54 2.24 10.32 -7.33
N GLY A 55 3.53 10.19 -6.96
CA GLY A 55 4.20 11.17 -6.13
C GLY A 55 3.66 11.16 -4.69
N ILE A 56 4.00 12.18 -3.92
CA ILE A 56 3.55 12.32 -2.51
C ILE A 56 2.09 12.81 -2.51
N ALA A 57 1.15 11.92 -2.88
CA ALA A 57 -0.27 12.23 -3.07
C ALA A 57 -1.14 11.03 -2.66
N GLU A 58 -1.13 10.67 -1.38
CA GLU A 58 -1.79 9.46 -0.85
C GLU A 58 -3.30 9.47 -1.09
N GLN A 59 -3.95 10.62 -0.96
CA GLN A 59 -5.38 10.77 -1.24
C GLN A 59 -5.69 10.41 -2.71
N ASN A 60 -4.89 10.93 -3.63
CA ASN A 60 -5.02 10.61 -5.05
C ASN A 60 -4.71 9.13 -5.33
N MET A 61 -3.68 8.57 -4.70
CA MET A 61 -3.31 7.16 -4.84
C MET A 61 -4.48 6.24 -4.46
N ILE A 62 -5.18 6.53 -3.37
CA ILE A 62 -6.33 5.75 -2.91
C ILE A 62 -7.48 5.84 -3.92
N LEU A 63 -7.80 7.04 -4.42
CA LEU A 63 -8.88 7.21 -5.39
C LEU A 63 -8.56 6.62 -6.77
N VAL A 64 -7.31 6.69 -7.21
CA VAL A 64 -6.86 5.99 -8.43
C VAL A 64 -7.01 4.49 -8.24
N GLY A 65 -6.62 3.95 -7.07
CA GLY A 65 -6.85 2.55 -6.71
C GLY A 65 -8.34 2.18 -6.76
N ALA A 66 -9.22 3.02 -6.21
CA ALA A 66 -10.66 2.82 -6.28
C ALA A 66 -11.18 2.77 -7.73
N GLY A 67 -10.72 3.70 -8.59
CA GLY A 67 -11.05 3.71 -10.01
C GLY A 67 -10.56 2.45 -10.74
N MET A 68 -9.36 1.98 -10.44
CA MET A 68 -8.84 0.74 -11.00
C MET A 68 -9.63 -0.48 -10.52
N ALA A 69 -10.00 -0.54 -9.23
CA ALA A 69 -10.83 -1.61 -8.69
C ALA A 69 -12.21 -1.66 -9.38
N SER A 70 -12.84 -0.50 -9.61
CA SER A 70 -14.12 -0.43 -10.33
C SER A 70 -14.02 -0.91 -11.78
N SER A 71 -12.82 -0.91 -12.35
CA SER A 71 -12.53 -1.41 -13.70
C SER A 71 -12.06 -2.88 -13.73
N GLY A 72 -12.18 -3.61 -12.61
CA GLY A 72 -11.84 -5.02 -12.51
C GLY A 72 -10.36 -5.30 -12.26
N LYS A 73 -9.56 -4.29 -11.92
CA LYS A 73 -8.17 -4.52 -11.46
C LYS A 73 -8.14 -4.87 -9.97
N ILE A 74 -6.99 -5.38 -9.54
CA ILE A 74 -6.68 -5.72 -8.15
C ILE A 74 -5.57 -4.78 -7.66
N PRO A 75 -5.90 -3.59 -7.17
CA PRO A 75 -4.90 -2.59 -6.80
C PRO A 75 -4.31 -2.85 -5.42
N PHE A 76 -2.99 -2.71 -5.33
CA PHE A 76 -2.20 -2.65 -4.11
C PHE A 76 -1.61 -1.25 -3.97
N ALA A 77 -2.13 -0.45 -3.06
CA ALA A 77 -1.70 0.92 -2.80
C ALA A 77 -0.78 0.95 -1.57
N SER A 78 0.47 1.38 -1.75
CA SER A 78 1.54 1.21 -0.75
C SER A 78 2.14 2.55 -0.32
N THR A 79 2.16 2.79 0.98
CA THR A 79 2.85 3.91 1.62
C THR A 79 3.13 3.58 3.09
N PHE A 80 3.59 4.52 3.91
CA PHE A 80 3.66 4.32 5.36
C PHE A 80 2.27 4.40 5.98
N ALA A 81 2.08 3.70 7.11
CA ALA A 81 0.81 3.67 7.82
C ALA A 81 0.30 5.07 8.14
N ILE A 82 1.16 5.94 8.72
CA ILE A 82 0.82 7.33 9.04
C ILE A 82 0.35 8.12 7.81
N PHE A 83 0.93 7.85 6.64
CA PHE A 83 0.55 8.58 5.42
C PHE A 83 -0.75 8.05 4.81
N THR A 84 -1.14 6.81 5.10
CA THR A 84 -2.49 6.34 4.70
C THR A 84 -3.59 7.13 5.41
N GLU A 85 -3.32 7.63 6.62
CA GLU A 85 -4.29 8.38 7.43
C GLU A 85 -4.70 9.70 6.77
N ARG A 86 -3.81 10.31 5.97
CA ARG A 86 -4.15 11.49 5.16
C ARG A 86 -5.24 11.22 4.14
N GLY A 87 -5.39 9.96 3.74
CA GLY A 87 -6.40 9.50 2.79
C GLY A 87 -7.59 8.79 3.43
N PHE A 88 -7.80 8.91 4.74
CA PHE A 88 -8.86 8.20 5.45
C PHE A 88 -10.25 8.47 4.86
N GLU A 89 -10.56 9.73 4.55
CA GLU A 89 -11.84 10.09 3.94
C GLU A 89 -12.01 9.41 2.57
N GLN A 90 -10.94 9.36 1.76
CA GLN A 90 -10.93 8.69 0.45
C GLN A 90 -11.13 7.18 0.59
N VAL A 91 -10.56 6.54 1.61
CA VAL A 91 -10.83 5.12 1.91
C VAL A 91 -12.29 4.93 2.28
N ARG A 92 -12.82 5.76 3.19
CA ARG A 92 -14.21 5.68 3.65
C ARG A 92 -15.20 5.85 2.50
N ASN A 93 -15.08 6.93 1.73
CA ASN A 93 -16.08 7.31 0.73
C ASN A 93 -15.77 6.78 -0.67
N GLY A 94 -14.50 6.66 -1.03
CA GLY A 94 -14.07 6.18 -2.35
C GLY A 94 -13.93 4.67 -2.47
N VAL A 95 -13.65 3.97 -1.36
CA VAL A 95 -13.41 2.52 -1.37
C VAL A 95 -14.50 1.77 -0.60
N ALA A 96 -14.67 2.05 0.69
CA ALA A 96 -15.56 1.26 1.54
C ALA A 96 -17.03 1.48 1.21
N ARG A 97 -17.48 2.73 1.07
CA ARG A 97 -18.88 3.05 0.78
C ARG A 97 -19.41 2.40 -0.51
N PRO A 98 -18.67 2.43 -1.65
CA PRO A 98 -19.10 1.74 -2.87
C PRO A 98 -18.78 0.25 -2.87
N GLY A 99 -18.20 -0.32 -1.82
CA GLY A 99 -17.88 -1.74 -1.70
C GLY A 99 -16.75 -2.20 -2.63
N LEU A 100 -15.81 -1.33 -2.98
CA LEU A 100 -14.67 -1.67 -3.82
C LEU A 100 -13.56 -2.38 -3.03
N VAL A 101 -12.79 -3.23 -3.71
CA VAL A 101 -11.66 -3.94 -3.12
C VAL A 101 -10.36 -3.25 -3.51
N VAL A 102 -9.73 -2.57 -2.55
CA VAL A 102 -8.40 -1.97 -2.66
C VAL A 102 -7.54 -2.50 -1.52
N HIS A 103 -6.38 -3.05 -1.84
CA HIS A 103 -5.40 -3.48 -0.84
C HIS A 103 -4.55 -2.26 -0.43
N LEU A 104 -4.92 -1.62 0.67
CA LEU A 104 -4.15 -0.50 1.22
C LEU A 104 -3.07 -1.06 2.15
N CYS A 105 -1.80 -0.88 1.77
CA CYS A 105 -0.65 -1.46 2.45
C CYS A 105 0.14 -0.38 3.18
N GLY A 106 -0.23 -0.12 4.43
CA GLY A 106 0.47 0.79 5.32
C GLY A 106 1.65 0.08 6.02
N SER A 107 2.87 0.42 5.63
CA SER A 107 4.07 -0.08 6.29
C SER A 107 4.52 0.82 7.44
N HIS A 108 5.47 0.37 8.24
CA HIS A 108 6.05 1.16 9.35
C HIS A 108 5.00 1.62 10.40
N GLY A 109 3.97 0.81 10.64
CA GLY A 109 3.00 1.06 11.73
C GLY A 109 3.66 0.96 13.10
N GLY A 110 3.10 1.69 14.07
CA GLY A 110 3.65 1.76 15.44
C GLY A 110 4.87 2.68 15.52
N ILE A 111 5.80 2.33 16.41
CA ILE A 111 6.96 3.17 16.76
C ILE A 111 8.29 2.72 16.13
N HIS A 112 8.24 1.84 15.14
CA HIS A 112 9.44 1.22 14.56
C HIS A 112 9.98 1.91 13.29
N THR A 113 9.68 3.17 13.07
CA THR A 113 10.13 3.92 11.87
C THR A 113 11.64 4.23 11.87
N GLY A 114 12.31 4.09 13.01
CA GLY A 114 13.75 4.31 13.12
C GLY A 114 14.13 5.77 12.93
N THR A 115 15.07 6.02 12.02
CA THR A 115 15.65 7.36 11.76
C THR A 115 14.66 8.38 11.21
N ASP A 116 13.50 7.95 10.68
CA ASP A 116 12.45 8.85 10.19
C ASP A 116 11.78 9.63 11.33
N GLY A 117 11.93 9.18 12.57
CA GLY A 117 11.50 9.88 13.76
C GLY A 117 10.00 9.78 14.06
N SER A 118 9.58 10.54 15.07
CA SER A 118 8.21 10.45 15.61
C SER A 118 7.13 10.89 14.63
N SER A 119 7.42 11.79 13.71
CA SER A 119 6.46 12.25 12.70
C SER A 119 6.08 11.20 11.67
N ALA A 120 6.88 10.13 11.56
CA ALA A 120 6.60 9.01 10.66
C ALA A 120 6.02 7.78 11.41
N GLN A 121 5.81 7.88 12.71
CA GLN A 121 5.16 6.84 13.52
C GLN A 121 3.65 6.93 13.39
N SER A 122 3.00 5.76 13.29
CA SER A 122 1.54 5.64 13.27
C SER A 122 1.11 4.75 14.43
N ILE A 123 0.47 5.34 15.42
CA ILE A 123 -0.06 4.62 16.60
C ILE A 123 -1.58 4.55 16.60
N GLU A 124 -2.23 5.25 15.71
CA GLU A 124 -3.68 5.40 15.59
C GLU A 124 -4.29 4.67 14.38
N ASP A 125 -3.50 4.13 13.47
CA ASP A 125 -3.93 3.50 12.23
C ASP A 125 -5.00 2.40 12.44
N LEU A 126 -4.76 1.47 13.35
CA LEU A 126 -5.72 0.40 13.65
C LEU A 126 -7.03 0.95 14.24
N ALA A 127 -6.94 1.95 15.13
CA ALA A 127 -8.13 2.56 15.70
C ALA A 127 -8.93 3.29 14.64
N LEU A 128 -8.24 4.04 13.78
CA LEU A 128 -8.85 4.83 12.70
C LEU A 128 -9.59 3.92 11.71
N TYR A 129 -8.90 2.92 11.15
CA TYR A 129 -9.49 2.06 10.12
C TYR A 129 -10.55 1.08 10.64
N ARG A 130 -10.57 0.76 11.93
CA ARG A 130 -11.65 -0.02 12.56
C ARG A 130 -12.97 0.73 12.65
N THR A 131 -13.01 2.04 12.41
CA THR A 131 -14.26 2.82 12.37
C THR A 131 -14.98 2.71 11.02
N ILE A 132 -14.33 2.14 10.02
CA ILE A 132 -14.95 1.88 8.71
C ILE A 132 -15.75 0.59 8.82
N PRO A 133 -17.05 0.58 8.44
CA PRO A 133 -17.92 -0.59 8.53
C PRO A 133 -17.50 -1.72 7.58
#